data_337dd1e5e48dc9badfe4fa5fba1ee556
#
_entry.id   337dd1e5e48dc9badfe4fa5fba1ee556
#
_cell.length_a   1.000
_cell.length_b   1.000
_cell.length_c   1.000
_cell.angle_alpha   90.00
_cell.angle_beta   90.00
_cell.angle_gamma   90.00
#
_symmetry.space_group_name_H-M   'P 1'
#
loop_
_entity.id
_entity.type
_entity.pdbx_description
1 polymer ?
#
loop_
_entity_poly.entity_id
_entity_poly.type
_entity_poly.pdbx_seq_one_letter_code
_entity_poly.pdbx_strand_id
1 'polypeptide(L)'
;MNDEFYMREALQLARQAWDAGEVPVGALVVLDGVIVGRGFNAPISRHDPSAHAEMMALRDAAQRLGNYRLPGVSLYATLEPCAMCAGAIMHARVARVVFGAADLKTGAAGSVLNLFAETRLNHHAGVTGGVLAAECGIMLSDFFAERRQAAKQA
;
A
#
# COMPACT_ATOMS: atom_id res chain seq x y z
N MET A 1 6.39 -14.24 -12.20
CA MET A 1 5.14 -13.49 -12.25
C MET A 1 5.45 -12.02 -12.33
N ASN A 2 4.58 -11.24 -12.94
CA ASN A 2 4.83 -9.83 -13.21
C ASN A 2 4.12 -8.91 -12.22
N ASP A 3 4.39 -7.61 -12.34
CA ASP A 3 3.82 -6.60 -11.45
C ASP A 3 2.29 -6.56 -11.49
N GLU A 4 1.69 -6.77 -12.66
CA GLU A 4 0.23 -6.76 -12.77
C GLU A 4 -0.41 -7.90 -11.99
N PHE A 5 0.20 -9.08 -11.99
CA PHE A 5 -0.29 -10.22 -11.21
C PHE A 5 -0.36 -9.85 -9.72
N TYR A 6 0.74 -9.32 -9.18
CA TYR A 6 0.78 -8.97 -7.75
C TYR A 6 -0.13 -7.77 -7.45
N MET A 7 -0.28 -6.83 -8.38
CA MET A 7 -1.20 -5.72 -8.16
C MET A 7 -2.66 -6.20 -8.14
N ARG A 8 -3.02 -7.21 -8.95
CA ARG A 8 -4.36 -7.82 -8.89
C ARG A 8 -4.60 -8.51 -7.55
N GLU A 9 -3.59 -9.17 -7.01
CA GLU A 9 -3.67 -9.75 -5.66
C GLU A 9 -3.86 -8.66 -4.60
N ALA A 10 -3.17 -7.53 -4.75
CA ALA A 10 -3.34 -6.39 -3.85
C ALA A 10 -4.75 -5.78 -3.97
N LEU A 11 -5.33 -5.76 -5.18
CA LEU A 11 -6.72 -5.31 -5.39
C LEU A 11 -7.73 -6.20 -4.68
N GLN A 12 -7.49 -7.50 -4.59
CA GLN A 12 -8.34 -8.40 -3.81
C GLN A 12 -8.30 -8.05 -2.32
N LEU A 13 -7.14 -7.69 -1.81
CA LEU A 13 -6.99 -7.21 -0.43
C LEU A 13 -7.70 -5.88 -0.23
N ALA A 14 -7.63 -4.99 -1.21
CA ALA A 14 -8.39 -3.73 -1.18
C ALA A 14 -9.90 -4.00 -1.10
N ARG A 15 -10.40 -5.03 -1.77
CA ARG A 15 -11.80 -5.42 -1.69
C ARG A 15 -12.17 -5.89 -0.30
N GLN A 16 -11.29 -6.59 0.39
CA GLN A 16 -11.52 -6.97 1.79
C GLN A 16 -11.65 -5.74 2.69
N ALA A 17 -10.85 -4.70 2.46
CA ALA A 17 -10.99 -3.43 3.18
C ALA A 17 -12.37 -2.81 2.91
N TRP A 18 -12.80 -2.76 1.65
CA TRP A 18 -14.12 -2.26 1.26
C TRP A 18 -15.22 -2.98 2.04
N ASP A 19 -15.18 -4.31 2.05
CA ASP A 19 -16.20 -5.14 2.70
C ASP A 19 -16.24 -4.91 4.22
N ALA A 20 -15.12 -4.47 4.80
CA ALA A 20 -15.03 -4.11 6.22
C ALA A 20 -15.37 -2.64 6.50
N GLY A 21 -15.79 -1.87 5.50
CA GLY A 21 -16.13 -0.46 5.66
C GLY A 21 -14.93 0.47 5.68
N GLU A 22 -13.77 0.01 5.26
CA GLU A 22 -12.52 0.78 5.21
C GLU A 22 -12.25 1.29 3.80
N VAL A 23 -11.47 2.37 3.69
CA VAL A 23 -11.01 2.84 2.38
C VAL A 23 -10.26 1.70 1.67
N PRO A 24 -10.64 1.35 0.42
CA PRO A 24 -10.15 0.13 -0.23
C PRO A 24 -8.72 0.28 -0.75
N VAL A 25 -7.78 0.02 0.12
CA VAL A 25 -6.35 -0.07 -0.20
C VAL A 25 -5.86 -1.43 0.26
N GLY A 26 -5.14 -2.10 -0.62
CA GLY A 26 -4.49 -3.38 -0.34
C GLY A 26 -3.01 -3.30 -0.61
N ALA A 27 -2.23 -4.09 0.11
CA ALA A 27 -0.80 -4.18 -0.07
C ALA A 27 -0.29 -5.58 0.22
N LEU A 28 0.83 -5.93 -0.41
CA LEU A 28 1.48 -7.19 -0.16
C LEU A 28 3.00 -7.08 -0.34
N VAL A 29 3.71 -8.01 0.26
CA VAL A 29 5.17 -8.10 0.21
C VAL A 29 5.56 -9.40 -0.46
N VAL A 30 6.47 -9.32 -1.41
CA VAL A 30 6.94 -10.47 -2.20
C VAL A 30 8.43 -10.68 -1.99
N LEU A 31 8.85 -11.89 -1.72
CA LEU A 31 10.25 -12.30 -1.63
C LEU A 31 10.44 -13.53 -2.53
N ASP A 32 11.35 -13.42 -3.49
CA ASP A 32 11.70 -14.51 -4.42
C ASP A 32 10.45 -15.15 -5.06
N GLY A 33 9.53 -14.31 -5.52
CA GLY A 33 8.30 -14.76 -6.20
C GLY A 33 7.20 -15.29 -5.29
N VAL A 34 7.39 -15.23 -3.96
CA VAL A 34 6.42 -15.72 -2.98
C VAL A 34 5.85 -14.53 -2.20
N ILE A 35 4.52 -14.49 -2.05
CA ILE A 35 3.87 -13.49 -1.19
C ILE A 35 4.11 -13.89 0.26
N VAL A 36 4.87 -13.06 0.98
CA VAL A 36 5.25 -13.31 2.38
C VAL A 36 4.54 -12.41 3.37
N GLY A 37 3.78 -11.44 2.90
CA GLY A 37 2.98 -10.57 3.76
C GLY A 37 1.81 -9.98 3.00
N ARG A 38 0.67 -9.83 3.67
CA ARG A 38 -0.56 -9.25 3.11
C ARG A 38 -1.15 -8.28 4.11
N GLY A 39 -1.77 -7.22 3.59
CA GLY A 39 -2.48 -6.26 4.42
C GLY A 39 -3.51 -5.49 3.65
N PHE A 40 -4.51 -5.00 4.35
CA PHE A 40 -5.48 -4.07 3.82
C PHE A 40 -5.80 -3.01 4.87
N ASN A 41 -6.31 -1.88 4.40
CA ASN A 41 -6.58 -0.73 5.25
C ASN A 41 -7.58 -1.07 6.34
N ALA A 42 -7.25 -0.77 7.60
CA ALA A 42 -8.07 -1.13 8.76
C ALA A 42 -8.00 -0.12 9.92
N PRO A 43 -7.83 1.21 9.68
CA PRO A 43 -7.71 2.14 10.81
C PRO A 43 -8.97 2.23 11.65
N ILE A 44 -10.16 2.15 11.05
CA ILE A 44 -11.43 2.21 11.78
C ILE A 44 -11.61 0.94 12.62
N SER A 45 -11.50 -0.22 11.98
CA SER A 45 -11.74 -1.53 12.62
C SER A 45 -10.80 -1.78 13.78
N ARG A 46 -9.55 -1.33 13.68
CA ARG A 46 -8.52 -1.56 14.69
C ARG A 46 -8.34 -0.40 15.67
N HIS A 47 -9.05 0.71 15.47
CA HIS A 47 -8.84 1.94 16.25
C HIS A 47 -7.35 2.33 16.24
N ASP A 48 -6.73 2.27 15.05
CA ASP A 48 -5.29 2.45 14.89
C ASP A 48 -5.01 3.35 13.68
N PRO A 49 -4.56 4.60 13.92
CA PRO A 49 -4.30 5.53 12.81
C PRO A 49 -3.16 5.08 11.90
N SER A 50 -2.32 4.13 12.33
CA SER A 50 -1.23 3.61 11.53
C SER A 50 -1.59 2.35 10.75
N ALA A 51 -2.82 1.85 10.85
CA ALA A 51 -3.24 0.60 10.20
C ALA A 51 -3.54 0.78 8.70
N HIS A 52 -2.63 1.40 7.98
CA HIS A 52 -2.65 1.44 6.53
C HIS A 52 -2.26 0.07 5.95
N ALA A 53 -2.72 -0.22 4.75
CA ALA A 53 -2.46 -1.51 4.09
C ALA A 53 -0.97 -1.87 4.08
N GLU A 54 -0.12 -0.90 3.74
CA GLU A 54 1.34 -1.11 3.67
C GLU A 54 1.92 -1.46 5.04
N MET A 55 1.48 -0.77 6.10
CA MET A 55 1.91 -1.06 7.46
C MET A 55 1.52 -2.47 7.88
N MET A 56 0.30 -2.87 7.55
CA MET A 56 -0.22 -4.21 7.86
C MET A 56 0.56 -5.29 7.11
N ALA A 57 0.86 -5.07 5.83
CA ALA A 57 1.63 -6.01 5.02
C ALA A 57 3.07 -6.15 5.52
N LEU A 58 3.72 -5.03 5.89
CA LEU A 58 5.08 -5.06 6.45
C LEU A 58 5.12 -5.82 7.77
N ARG A 59 4.16 -5.59 8.66
CA ARG A 59 4.07 -6.31 9.94
C ARG A 59 3.88 -7.79 9.73
N ASP A 60 3.02 -8.18 8.81
CA ASP A 60 2.77 -9.58 8.48
C ASP A 60 4.05 -10.25 7.95
N ALA A 61 4.72 -9.61 7.01
CA ALA A 61 5.97 -10.13 6.45
C ALA A 61 7.08 -10.23 7.50
N ALA A 62 7.23 -9.20 8.33
CA ALA A 62 8.26 -9.17 9.37
C ALA A 62 8.07 -10.30 10.39
N GLN A 63 6.83 -10.55 10.79
CA GLN A 63 6.53 -11.64 11.72
C GLN A 63 6.78 -13.00 11.09
N ARG A 64 6.37 -13.19 9.83
CA ARG A 64 6.57 -14.47 9.12
C ARG A 64 8.04 -14.76 8.88
N LEU A 65 8.83 -13.74 8.53
CA LEU A 65 10.26 -13.91 8.25
C LEU A 65 11.13 -13.81 9.51
N GLY A 66 10.55 -13.40 10.64
CA GLY A 66 11.27 -13.30 11.91
C GLY A 66 12.32 -12.19 11.92
N ASN A 67 12.12 -11.10 11.16
CA ASN A 67 13.07 -10.01 11.07
C ASN A 67 12.32 -8.71 10.73
N TYR A 68 12.70 -7.58 11.36
CA TYR A 68 12.13 -6.28 11.01
C TYR A 68 12.71 -5.73 9.71
N ARG A 69 13.90 -6.14 9.31
CA ARG A 69 14.47 -5.82 8.01
C ARG A 69 14.09 -6.89 7.01
N LEU A 70 13.67 -6.46 5.83
CA LEU A 70 13.15 -7.31 4.78
C LEU A 70 13.95 -7.12 3.49
N PRO A 71 15.26 -7.43 3.49
CA PRO A 71 16.09 -7.19 2.32
C PRO A 71 15.61 -8.02 1.13
N GLY A 72 15.68 -7.42 -0.06
CA GLY A 72 15.33 -8.09 -1.30
C GLY A 72 13.84 -8.21 -1.60
N VAL A 73 12.96 -7.70 -0.72
CA VAL A 73 11.51 -7.77 -0.97
C VAL A 73 11.03 -6.65 -1.87
N SER A 74 9.92 -6.91 -2.56
CA SER A 74 9.12 -5.91 -3.25
C SER A 74 7.80 -5.72 -2.51
N LEU A 75 7.38 -4.48 -2.35
CA LEU A 75 6.08 -4.15 -1.76
C LEU A 75 5.17 -3.61 -2.86
N TYR A 76 3.96 -4.16 -2.94
CA TYR A 76 2.92 -3.73 -3.86
C TYR A 76 1.80 -3.09 -3.08
N ALA A 77 1.35 -1.91 -3.51
CA ALA A 77 0.23 -1.20 -2.88
C ALA A 77 -0.68 -0.62 -3.96
N THR A 78 -1.99 -0.72 -3.76
CA THR A 78 -2.95 -0.22 -4.76
C THR A 78 -2.98 1.30 -4.82
N LEU A 79 -2.53 1.97 -3.78
CA LEU A 79 -2.44 3.43 -3.70
C LEU A 79 -1.01 3.83 -3.34
N GLU A 80 -0.55 4.95 -3.89
CA GLU A 80 0.76 5.53 -3.59
C GLU A 80 0.95 5.68 -2.07
N PRO A 81 2.09 5.22 -1.50
CA PRO A 81 2.33 5.32 -0.06
C PRO A 81 2.38 6.77 0.43
N CYS A 82 1.82 7.01 1.61
CA CYS A 82 1.96 8.28 2.33
C CYS A 82 3.33 8.37 3.03
N ALA A 83 3.63 9.50 3.67
CA ALA A 83 4.91 9.72 4.34
C ALA A 83 5.17 8.71 5.46
N MET A 84 4.14 8.35 6.24
CA MET A 84 4.26 7.35 7.31
C MET A 84 4.68 5.99 6.74
N CYS A 85 3.97 5.52 5.72
CA CYS A 85 4.25 4.23 5.10
C CYS A 85 5.59 4.23 4.37
N ALA A 86 5.93 5.31 3.68
CA ALA A 86 7.24 5.45 3.03
C ALA A 86 8.38 5.34 4.05
N GLY A 87 8.23 5.98 5.22
CA GLY A 87 9.20 5.86 6.30
C GLY A 87 9.36 4.43 6.79
N ALA A 88 8.25 3.75 7.05
CA ALA A 88 8.27 2.35 7.48
C ALA A 88 8.89 1.41 6.43
N ILE A 89 8.56 1.63 5.16
CA ILE A 89 9.12 0.88 4.03
C ILE A 89 10.64 0.99 4.02
N MET A 90 11.16 2.20 4.23
CA MET A 90 12.61 2.41 4.26
C MET A 90 13.27 1.84 5.51
N HIS A 91 12.62 1.92 6.67
CA HIS A 91 13.11 1.25 7.89
C HIS A 91 13.18 -0.27 7.70
N ALA A 92 12.24 -0.83 6.98
CA ALA A 92 12.21 -2.27 6.66
C ALA A 92 13.24 -2.66 5.58
N ARG A 93 13.88 -1.71 4.94
CA ARG A 93 14.87 -1.96 3.87
C ARG A 93 14.28 -2.66 2.65
N VAL A 94 13.04 -2.34 2.31
CA VAL A 94 12.38 -2.82 1.09
C VAL A 94 13.20 -2.41 -0.13
N ALA A 95 13.42 -3.33 -1.05
CA ALA A 95 14.22 -3.06 -2.24
C ALA A 95 13.44 -2.30 -3.31
N ARG A 96 12.14 -2.60 -3.45
CA ARG A 96 11.33 -2.03 -4.52
C ARG A 96 9.89 -1.81 -4.05
N VAL A 97 9.34 -0.64 -4.42
CA VAL A 97 7.94 -0.30 -4.18
C VAL A 97 7.23 -0.16 -5.52
N VAL A 98 6.10 -0.82 -5.65
CA VAL A 98 5.24 -0.76 -6.83
C VAL A 98 3.86 -0.31 -6.37
N PHE A 99 3.34 0.78 -6.93
CA PHE A 99 2.01 1.24 -6.57
C PHE A 99 1.12 1.42 -7.79
N GLY A 100 -0.19 1.39 -7.56
CA GLY A 100 -1.19 1.56 -8.59
C GLY A 100 -1.54 3.02 -8.83
N ALA A 101 -2.53 3.53 -8.12
CA ALA A 101 -3.01 4.91 -8.29
C ALA A 101 -2.14 5.90 -7.52
N ALA A 102 -1.92 7.08 -8.11
CA ALA A 102 -1.28 8.19 -7.42
C ALA A 102 -2.22 8.78 -6.36
N ASP A 103 -1.66 9.28 -5.26
CA ASP A 103 -2.39 9.98 -4.21
C ASP A 103 -1.99 11.45 -4.24
N LEU A 104 -2.82 12.28 -4.84
CA LEU A 104 -2.51 13.70 -5.05
C LEU A 104 -2.61 14.54 -3.78
N LYS A 105 -3.15 13.97 -2.69
CA LYS A 105 -3.32 14.68 -1.42
C LYS A 105 -2.23 14.37 -0.40
N THR A 106 -1.79 13.11 -0.34
CA THR A 106 -0.85 12.66 0.70
C THR A 106 0.27 11.75 0.18
N GLY A 107 0.37 11.55 -1.13
CA GLY A 107 1.35 10.64 -1.71
C GLY A 107 2.79 11.11 -1.51
N ALA A 108 3.66 10.20 -1.08
CA ALA A 108 5.05 10.49 -0.77
C ALA A 108 6.04 9.78 -1.70
N ALA A 109 5.56 9.28 -2.84
CA ALA A 109 6.38 8.65 -3.88
C ALA A 109 6.35 9.46 -5.19
N GLY A 110 6.17 10.76 -5.08
CA GLY A 110 6.23 11.69 -6.20
C GLY A 110 5.08 12.69 -6.31
N SER A 111 3.93 12.44 -5.68
CA SER A 111 2.76 13.31 -5.85
C SER A 111 2.85 14.58 -5.00
N VAL A 112 2.99 14.49 -3.69
CA VAL A 112 3.12 15.63 -2.78
C VAL A 112 4.56 15.74 -2.30
N LEU A 113 5.13 14.64 -1.89
CA LEU A 113 6.51 14.48 -1.46
C LEU A 113 7.14 13.35 -2.26
N ASN A 114 8.47 13.26 -2.24
CA ASN A 114 9.16 12.09 -2.76
C ASN A 114 10.27 11.66 -1.79
N LEU A 115 9.89 10.91 -0.76
CA LEU A 115 10.83 10.43 0.25
C LEU A 115 11.79 9.39 -0.33
N PHE A 116 11.38 8.65 -1.34
CA PHE A 116 12.22 7.63 -1.97
C PHE A 116 13.35 8.25 -2.81
N ALA A 117 13.20 9.50 -3.23
CA ALA A 117 14.23 10.23 -3.98
C ALA A 117 15.12 11.11 -3.07
N GLU A 118 14.86 11.13 -1.76
CA GLU A 118 15.67 11.96 -0.84
C GLU A 118 17.05 11.35 -0.64
N THR A 119 18.06 12.00 -1.19
CA THR A 119 19.44 11.47 -1.21
C THR A 119 20.12 11.43 0.16
N ARG A 120 19.62 12.21 1.11
CA ARG A 120 20.20 12.29 2.47
C ARG A 120 19.76 11.12 3.36
N LEU A 121 18.71 10.39 2.99
CA LEU A 121 18.30 9.20 3.72
C LEU A 121 19.24 8.04 3.42
N ASN A 122 19.42 7.15 4.39
CA ASN A 122 20.44 6.10 4.32
C ASN A 122 19.97 4.83 3.60
N HIS A 123 18.72 4.78 3.14
CA HIS A 123 18.21 3.68 2.32
C HIS A 123 17.39 4.24 1.18
N HIS A 124 17.49 3.60 0.02
CA HIS A 124 16.73 3.97 -1.17
C HIS A 124 16.09 2.72 -1.75
N ALA A 125 14.79 2.81 -2.03
CA ALA A 125 14.05 1.77 -2.72
C ALA A 125 13.81 2.20 -4.17
N GLY A 126 13.79 1.25 -5.09
CA GLY A 126 13.29 1.49 -6.44
C GLY A 126 11.79 1.71 -6.41
N VAL A 127 11.25 2.60 -7.26
CA VAL A 127 9.84 2.93 -7.28
C VAL A 127 9.29 2.79 -8.69
N THR A 128 8.16 2.09 -8.81
CA THR A 128 7.39 1.99 -10.04
C THR A 128 5.94 2.33 -9.72
N GLY A 129 5.41 3.38 -10.31
CA GLY A 129 4.01 3.77 -10.14
C GLY A 129 3.19 3.49 -11.39
N GLY A 130 1.87 3.52 -11.24
CA GLY A 130 0.94 3.43 -12.36
C GLY A 130 0.56 2.02 -12.79
N VAL A 131 0.93 0.99 -12.05
CA VAL A 131 0.57 -0.39 -12.38
C VAL A 131 -0.91 -0.62 -12.05
N LEU A 132 -1.72 -0.85 -13.09
CA LEU A 132 -3.19 -0.94 -12.99
C LEU A 132 -3.79 0.32 -12.32
N ALA A 133 -3.24 1.48 -12.63
CA ALA A 133 -3.63 2.75 -12.00
C ALA A 133 -5.13 3.04 -12.18
N ALA A 134 -5.70 2.76 -13.36
CA ALA A 134 -7.11 2.99 -13.63
C ALA A 134 -7.99 2.11 -12.72
N GLU A 135 -7.69 0.84 -12.62
CA GLU A 135 -8.47 -0.11 -11.81
C GLU A 135 -8.39 0.24 -10.33
N CYS A 136 -7.19 0.58 -9.84
CA CYS A 136 -6.98 1.01 -8.46
C CYS A 136 -7.73 2.32 -8.16
N GLY A 137 -7.65 3.29 -9.06
CA GLY A 137 -8.32 4.57 -8.93
C GLY A 137 -9.84 4.48 -8.97
N ILE A 138 -10.38 3.64 -9.85
CA ILE A 138 -11.82 3.42 -9.97
C ILE A 138 -12.38 2.82 -8.67
N MET A 139 -11.71 1.85 -8.09
CA MET A 139 -12.16 1.25 -6.83
C MET A 139 -12.27 2.31 -5.72
N LEU A 140 -11.28 3.20 -5.61
CA LEU A 140 -11.31 4.29 -4.65
C LEU A 140 -12.45 5.28 -4.93
N SER A 141 -12.59 5.69 -6.19
CA SER A 141 -13.64 6.63 -6.62
C SER A 141 -15.04 6.07 -6.34
N ASP A 142 -15.26 4.81 -6.65
CA ASP A 142 -16.55 4.15 -6.43
C ASP A 142 -16.87 4.04 -4.94
N PHE A 143 -15.89 3.72 -4.11
CA PHE A 143 -16.07 3.66 -2.66
C PHE A 143 -16.50 5.01 -2.10
N PHE A 144 -15.80 6.09 -2.46
CA PHE A 144 -16.13 7.43 -1.97
C PHE A 144 -17.48 7.92 -2.51
N ALA A 145 -17.83 7.58 -3.76
CA ALA A 145 -19.13 7.90 -4.33
C ALA A 145 -20.26 7.19 -3.55
N GLU A 146 -20.08 5.92 -3.23
CA GLU A 146 -21.03 5.16 -2.41
C GLU A 146 -21.18 5.77 -1.01
N ARG A 147 -20.07 6.19 -0.39
CA ARG A 147 -20.08 6.84 0.92
C ARG A 147 -20.83 8.17 0.90
N ARG A 148 -20.61 9.00 -0.12
CA ARG A 148 -21.34 10.26 -0.27
C ARG A 148 -22.83 10.01 -0.46
N GLN A 149 -23.22 9.00 -1.22
CA GLN A 149 -24.62 8.65 -1.45
C GLN A 149 -25.27 8.17 -0.15
N ALA A 150 -24.60 7.33 0.62
CA ALA A 150 -25.09 6.85 1.91
C ALA A 150 -25.28 8.02 2.89
N ALA A 151 -24.35 8.97 2.93
CA ALA A 151 -24.44 10.15 3.80
C ALA A 151 -25.65 11.03 3.46
N LYS A 152 -26.00 11.14 2.16
CA LYS A 152 -27.17 11.92 1.73
C LYS A 152 -28.48 11.27 2.10
N GLN A 153 -28.50 9.95 2.32
CA GLN A 153 -29.71 9.19 2.68
C GLN A 153 -29.86 9.02 4.19
N ALA A 154 -28.88 9.42 4.95
CA ALA A 154 -28.91 9.30 6.40
C ALA A 154 -29.74 10.42 7.05
#